data_1d0ee9b4411b3b828b1d68aee721c539
#
_entry.id   1d0ee9b4411b3b828b1d68aee721c539
#
_cell.length_a   1.000
_cell.length_b   1.000
_cell.length_c   1.000
_cell.angle_alpha   90.00
_cell.angle_beta   90.00
_cell.angle_gamma   90.00
#
_symmetry.space_group_name_H-M   'P 1'
#
loop_
_entity.id
_entity.type
_entity.pdbx_description
1 polymer ?
#
loop_
_entity_poly.entity_id
_entity_poly.type
_entity_poly.pdbx_seq_one_letter_code
_entity_poly.pdbx_strand_id
1 'polypeptide(L)'
;MATSTLLVNKGVNTLPDIPQAIYTSPVNGAGTIITAFTAANNSTSNKSYKAYIASAGDELINPQVPFKIVLWADIDLGTGIDGQTIPSGGSLYVECSAAESIYFTVSGKET
;
A
#
# COMPACT_ATOMS: atom_id res chain seq x y z
N MET A 1 -19.91 -0.31 -14.68
CA MET A 1 -19.15 -1.21 -13.80
C MET A 1 -17.67 -0.83 -13.86
N ALA A 2 -17.04 -0.68 -12.70
CA ALA A 2 -15.61 -0.33 -12.67
C ALA A 2 -14.76 -1.54 -13.04
N THR A 3 -13.70 -1.31 -13.79
CA THR A 3 -12.69 -2.32 -14.10
C THR A 3 -11.45 -2.08 -13.23
N SER A 4 -10.66 -3.12 -13.02
CA SER A 4 -9.40 -3.00 -12.29
C SER A 4 -8.43 -2.15 -13.11
N THR A 5 -7.85 -1.14 -12.47
CA THR A 5 -6.88 -0.25 -13.09
C THR A 5 -5.66 -0.11 -12.19
N LEU A 6 -4.57 0.37 -12.76
CA LEU A 6 -3.36 0.67 -12.00
C LEU A 6 -3.60 1.92 -11.16
N LEU A 7 -3.58 1.79 -9.83
CA LEU A 7 -3.80 2.89 -8.89
C LEU A 7 -2.48 3.53 -8.46
N VAL A 8 -1.46 2.71 -8.23
CA VAL A 8 -0.14 3.15 -7.78
C VAL A 8 0.90 2.46 -8.65
N ASN A 9 1.76 3.25 -9.29
CA ASN A 9 2.86 2.76 -10.10
C ASN A 9 4.17 3.20 -9.46
N LYS A 10 4.90 2.24 -8.90
CA LYS A 10 6.19 2.47 -8.22
C LYS A 10 6.07 3.48 -7.07
N GLY A 11 5.01 3.37 -6.27
CA GLY A 11 4.90 4.16 -5.06
C GLY A 11 6.02 3.82 -4.09
N VAL A 12 6.59 4.82 -3.42
CA VAL A 12 7.68 4.62 -2.47
C VAL A 12 7.38 5.32 -1.15
N ASN A 13 7.98 4.79 -0.09
CA ASN A 13 8.00 5.45 1.21
C ASN A 13 9.30 6.26 1.27
N THR A 14 9.19 7.57 1.50
CA THR A 14 10.34 8.48 1.44
C THR A 14 10.96 8.74 2.81
N LEU A 15 10.27 8.39 3.90
CA LEU A 15 10.77 8.57 5.27
C LEU A 15 10.78 7.21 5.96
N PRO A 16 11.96 6.74 6.44
CA PRO A 16 12.03 5.43 7.09
C PRO A 16 11.16 5.38 8.35
N ASP A 17 10.46 4.26 8.55
CA ASP A 17 9.66 3.97 9.73
C ASP A 17 8.54 4.98 10.02
N ILE A 18 8.08 5.71 8.99
CA ILE A 18 6.96 6.64 9.10
C ILE A 18 5.90 6.26 8.04
N PRO A 19 4.65 5.97 8.43
CA PRO A 19 3.60 5.67 7.47
C PRO A 19 3.34 6.84 6.54
N GLN A 20 3.26 6.56 5.24
CA GLN A 20 2.99 7.57 4.22
C GLN A 20 1.92 7.06 3.27
N ALA A 21 0.98 7.94 2.92
CA ALA A 21 -0.06 7.60 1.96
C ALA A 21 0.53 7.49 0.55
N ILE A 22 0.28 6.36 -0.11
CA ILE A 22 0.66 6.16 -1.51
C ILE A 22 -0.55 6.22 -2.44
N TYR A 23 -1.77 6.16 -1.88
CA TYR A 23 -3.00 6.25 -2.66
C TYR A 23 -4.14 6.75 -1.76
N THR A 24 -4.98 7.62 -2.30
CA THR A 24 -6.20 8.10 -1.61
C THR A 24 -7.40 7.85 -2.50
N SER A 25 -8.43 7.22 -1.94
CA SER A 25 -9.67 6.93 -2.65
C SER A 25 -10.48 8.22 -2.88
N PRO A 26 -11.12 8.38 -4.06
CA PRO A 26 -11.95 9.56 -4.32
C PRO A 26 -13.04 9.75 -3.28
N VAL A 27 -13.27 11.02 -2.89
CA VAL A 27 -14.27 11.36 -1.86
C VAL A 27 -15.70 11.25 -2.36
N ASN A 28 -15.91 11.35 -3.67
CA ASN A 28 -17.24 11.28 -4.28
C ASN A 28 -17.60 9.88 -4.78
N GLY A 29 -16.80 8.89 -4.46
CA GLY A 29 -17.08 7.49 -4.79
C GLY A 29 -17.50 6.70 -3.56
N ALA A 30 -17.77 5.42 -3.73
CA ALA A 30 -18.11 4.51 -2.63
C ALA A 30 -16.88 3.90 -1.96
N GLY A 31 -15.72 4.04 -2.56
CA GLY A 31 -14.46 3.48 -2.09
C GLY A 31 -13.69 2.82 -3.19
N THR A 32 -12.59 2.17 -2.83
CA THR A 32 -11.72 1.48 -3.77
C THR A 32 -11.43 0.08 -3.26
N ILE A 33 -11.62 -0.93 -4.10
CA ILE A 33 -11.27 -2.31 -3.78
C ILE A 33 -9.89 -2.60 -4.36
N ILE A 34 -8.96 -3.05 -3.52
CA ILE A 34 -7.62 -3.44 -3.95
C ILE A 34 -7.70 -4.83 -4.57
N THR A 35 -7.30 -4.97 -5.83
CA THR A 35 -7.35 -6.26 -6.54
C THR A 35 -5.98 -6.91 -6.64
N ALA A 36 -4.91 -6.13 -6.56
CA ALA A 36 -3.54 -6.65 -6.55
C ALA A 36 -2.62 -5.68 -5.82
N PHE A 37 -1.63 -6.23 -5.13
CA PHE A 37 -0.64 -5.46 -4.38
C PHE A 37 0.71 -6.14 -4.53
N THR A 38 1.74 -5.38 -4.87
CA THR A 38 3.09 -5.89 -5.02
C THR A 38 4.07 -4.95 -4.33
N ALA A 39 4.94 -5.50 -3.49
CA ALA A 39 6.03 -4.77 -2.86
C ALA A 39 7.35 -5.37 -3.37
N ALA A 40 8.09 -4.61 -4.18
CA ALA A 40 9.33 -5.05 -4.78
C ALA A 40 10.52 -4.39 -4.07
N ASN A 41 11.44 -5.20 -3.55
CA ASN A 41 12.65 -4.70 -2.90
C ASN A 41 13.73 -4.47 -3.96
N ASN A 42 14.02 -3.21 -4.24
CA ASN A 42 15.03 -2.81 -5.22
C ASN A 42 16.36 -2.41 -4.58
N SER A 43 16.53 -2.71 -3.30
CA SER A 43 17.79 -2.45 -2.61
C SER A 43 18.71 -3.68 -2.68
N THR A 44 19.89 -3.56 -2.07
CA THR A 44 20.89 -4.63 -2.04
C THR A 44 20.87 -5.45 -0.75
N SER A 45 19.86 -5.23 0.10
CA SER A 45 19.71 -5.96 1.36
C SER A 45 18.24 -6.17 1.66
N ASN A 46 17.93 -7.07 2.60
CA ASN A 46 16.57 -7.32 3.01
C ASN A 46 15.97 -6.07 3.65
N LYS A 47 14.73 -5.76 3.32
CA LYS A 47 13.98 -4.64 3.88
C LYS A 47 12.64 -5.14 4.37
N SER A 48 11.98 -4.34 5.20
CA SER A 48 10.67 -4.68 5.72
C SER A 48 9.68 -3.55 5.48
N TYR A 49 8.39 -3.91 5.49
CA TYR A 49 7.33 -2.93 5.35
C TYR A 49 6.10 -3.33 6.15
N LYS A 50 5.24 -2.36 6.37
CA LYS A 50 3.87 -2.54 6.86
C LYS A 50 2.94 -1.77 5.94
N ALA A 51 1.69 -2.20 5.83
CA ALA A 51 0.67 -1.49 5.06
C ALA A 51 -0.57 -1.27 5.91
N TYR A 52 -1.19 -0.09 5.75
CA TYR A 52 -2.35 0.33 6.53
C TYR A 52 -3.44 0.82 5.59
N ILE A 53 -4.69 0.58 5.97
CA ILE A 53 -5.84 1.22 5.34
C ILE A 53 -6.51 2.06 6.42
N ALA A 54 -6.73 3.34 6.12
CA ALA A 54 -7.36 4.26 7.05
C ALA A 54 -8.50 5.01 6.39
N SER A 55 -9.58 5.23 7.11
CA SER A 55 -10.65 6.13 6.69
C SER A 55 -10.17 7.57 6.74
N ALA A 56 -10.88 8.48 6.07
CA ALA A 56 -10.53 9.90 6.09
C ALA A 56 -10.51 10.42 7.53
N GLY A 57 -9.38 10.98 7.96
CA GLY A 57 -9.21 11.55 9.29
C GLY A 57 -8.96 10.56 10.42
N ASP A 58 -8.92 9.25 10.13
CA ASP A 58 -8.69 8.24 11.16
C ASP A 58 -7.22 8.02 11.44
N GLU A 59 -6.92 7.54 12.66
CA GLU A 59 -5.57 7.18 13.05
C GLU A 59 -5.17 5.82 12.49
N LEU A 60 -3.88 5.63 12.28
CA LEU A 60 -3.30 4.36 11.82
C LEU A 60 -3.01 3.50 13.06
N ILE A 61 -4.00 2.71 13.49
CA ILE A 61 -3.89 1.94 14.72
C ILE A 61 -3.31 0.54 14.48
N ASN A 62 -3.82 -0.15 13.46
CA ASN A 62 -3.45 -1.54 13.19
C ASN A 62 -3.08 -1.71 11.71
N PRO A 63 -1.88 -2.18 11.41
CA PRO A 63 -1.55 -2.46 10.00
C PRO A 63 -2.39 -3.63 9.48
N GLN A 64 -2.90 -3.50 8.27
CA GLN A 64 -3.59 -4.58 7.57
C GLN A 64 -2.60 -5.68 7.19
N VAL A 65 -1.41 -5.28 6.80
CA VAL A 65 -0.27 -6.18 6.60
C VAL A 65 0.73 -5.87 7.70
N PRO A 66 0.88 -6.73 8.71
CA PRO A 66 1.89 -6.52 9.74
C PRO A 66 3.28 -6.71 9.16
N PHE A 67 4.30 -6.47 9.97
CA PHE A 67 5.69 -6.50 9.55
C PHE A 67 5.99 -7.66 8.59
N LYS A 68 6.48 -7.33 7.39
CA LYS A 68 6.88 -8.28 6.36
C LYS A 68 8.32 -8.00 5.93
N ILE A 69 9.11 -9.07 5.81
CA ILE A 69 10.48 -8.97 5.31
C ILE A 69 10.46 -9.33 3.82
N VAL A 70 11.01 -8.45 3.00
CA VAL A 70 11.18 -8.69 1.57
C VAL A 70 12.66 -8.86 1.30
N LEU A 71 13.05 -10.02 0.80
CA LEU A 71 14.45 -10.31 0.49
C LEU A 71 14.92 -9.39 -0.65
N TRP A 72 16.22 -9.12 -0.67
CA TRP A 72 16.78 -8.28 -1.73
C TRP A 72 16.49 -8.91 -3.11
N ALA A 73 16.15 -8.03 -4.07
CA ALA A 73 15.78 -8.41 -5.44
C ALA A 73 14.55 -9.33 -5.52
N ASP A 74 13.71 -9.38 -4.47
CA ASP A 74 12.50 -10.20 -4.44
C ASP A 74 11.26 -9.32 -4.34
N ILE A 75 10.08 -9.95 -4.39
CA ILE A 75 8.79 -9.29 -4.26
C ILE A 75 7.94 -9.97 -3.19
N ASP A 76 7.04 -9.19 -2.57
CA ASP A 76 5.99 -9.69 -1.67
C ASP A 76 4.64 -9.28 -2.24
N LEU A 77 3.66 -10.19 -2.19
CA LEU A 77 2.33 -9.94 -2.76
C LEU A 77 1.35 -9.32 -1.76
N GLY A 78 1.81 -8.98 -0.56
CA GLY A 78 0.98 -8.29 0.43
C GLY A 78 -0.26 -9.08 0.82
N THR A 79 -0.11 -10.37 1.13
CA THR A 79 -1.24 -11.21 1.56
C THR A 79 -1.96 -10.56 2.73
N GLY A 80 -3.26 -10.32 2.56
CA GLY A 80 -4.08 -9.63 3.56
C GLY A 80 -4.39 -8.18 3.20
N ILE A 81 -3.71 -7.60 2.18
CA ILE A 81 -4.05 -6.26 1.69
C ILE A 81 -4.90 -6.32 0.42
N ASP A 82 -4.60 -7.26 -0.47
CA ASP A 82 -5.45 -7.49 -1.64
C ASP A 82 -6.82 -8.00 -1.19
N GLY A 83 -7.87 -7.53 -1.85
CA GLY A 83 -9.24 -7.81 -1.45
C GLY A 83 -9.81 -6.83 -0.43
N GLN A 84 -8.99 -5.99 0.19
CA GLN A 84 -9.46 -4.98 1.14
C GLN A 84 -10.07 -3.79 0.41
N THR A 85 -10.98 -3.10 1.10
CA THR A 85 -11.63 -1.89 0.59
C THR A 85 -11.07 -0.67 1.29
N ILE A 86 -10.66 0.33 0.50
CA ILE A 86 -10.29 1.64 1.02
C ILE A 86 -11.57 2.48 1.01
N PRO A 87 -12.04 2.99 2.16
CA PRO A 87 -13.26 3.79 2.21
C PRO A 87 -13.13 5.07 1.39
N SER A 88 -14.26 5.65 1.02
CA SER A 88 -14.31 6.94 0.34
C SER A 88 -13.49 8.00 1.11
N GLY A 89 -12.54 8.65 0.43
CA GLY A 89 -11.64 9.62 1.05
C GLY A 89 -10.55 9.01 1.93
N GLY A 90 -10.58 7.71 2.15
CA GLY A 90 -9.55 7.01 2.90
C GLY A 90 -8.29 6.78 2.09
N SER A 91 -7.26 6.25 2.72
CA SER A 91 -5.94 6.11 2.08
C SER A 91 -5.30 4.78 2.38
N LEU A 92 -4.45 4.35 1.45
CA LEU A 92 -3.53 3.25 1.64
C LEU A 92 -2.17 3.84 2.02
N TYR A 93 -1.68 3.46 3.19
CA TYR A 93 -0.39 3.90 3.72
C TYR A 93 0.58 2.74 3.70
N VAL A 94 1.84 3.05 3.53
CA VAL A 94 2.94 2.08 3.68
C VAL A 94 4.02 2.68 4.57
N GLU A 95 4.71 1.80 5.28
CA GLU A 95 5.80 2.17 6.19
C GLU A 95 6.94 1.20 5.95
N CYS A 96 8.10 1.69 5.55
CA CYS A 96 9.26 0.86 5.21
C CYS A 96 10.42 1.10 6.17
N SER A 97 11.27 0.08 6.33
CA SER A 97 12.45 0.18 7.19
C SER A 97 13.54 1.11 6.63
N ALA A 98 13.50 1.41 5.33
CA ALA A 98 14.44 2.32 4.69
C ALA A 98 13.74 3.09 3.58
N ALA A 99 14.13 4.35 3.38
CA ALA A 99 13.54 5.22 2.37
C ALA A 99 13.82 4.67 0.96
N GLU A 100 12.81 4.73 0.10
CA GLU A 100 12.90 4.44 -1.35
C GLU A 100 13.51 3.06 -1.68
N SER A 101 13.40 2.12 -0.75
CA SER A 101 13.98 0.78 -0.93
C SER A 101 12.98 -0.23 -1.47
N ILE A 102 11.69 -0.04 -1.17
CA ILE A 102 10.61 -0.92 -1.63
C ILE A 102 9.67 -0.11 -2.50
N TYR A 103 9.38 -0.62 -3.69
CA TYR A 103 8.46 0.00 -4.64
C TYR A 103 7.13 -0.75 -4.60
N PHE A 104 6.05 -0.01 -4.45
CA PHE A 104 4.70 -0.57 -4.35
C PHE A 104 3.95 -0.35 -5.65
N THR A 105 3.33 -1.41 -6.15
CA THR A 105 2.45 -1.36 -7.31
C THR A 105 1.10 -1.91 -6.90
N VAL A 106 0.06 -1.12 -7.07
CA VAL A 106 -1.28 -1.46 -6.59
C VAL A 106 -2.28 -1.28 -7.73
N SER A 107 -3.13 -2.27 -7.91
CA SER A 107 -4.26 -2.20 -8.84
C SER A 107 -5.55 -2.36 -8.06
N GLY A 108 -6.63 -1.77 -8.56
CA GLY A 108 -7.91 -1.87 -7.90
C GLY A 108 -9.05 -1.32 -8.73
N LYS A 109 -10.23 -1.28 -8.10
CA LYS A 109 -11.45 -0.77 -8.71
C LYS A 109 -11.99 0.37 -7.87
N GLU A 110 -12.00 1.56 -8.45
CA GLU A 110 -12.64 2.73 -7.84
C GLU A 110 -14.12 2.70 -8.19
N THR A 111 -14.98 2.84 -7.20
CA THR A 111 -16.43 2.75 -7.39
C THR A 111 -17.15 4.04 -7.02
#